data_081501704102b8c7d8f6f8ae04c2f1fa
#
_entry.id   081501704102b8c7d8f6f8ae04c2f1fa
#
_cell.length_a   1.000
_cell.length_b   1.000
_cell.length_c   1.000
_cell.angle_alpha   90.00
_cell.angle_beta   90.00
_cell.angle_gamma   90.00
#
_symmetry.space_group_name_H-M   'P 1'
#
loop_
_entity.id
_entity.type
_entity.pdbx_description
1 polymer ?
#
loop_
_entity_poly.entity_id
_entity_poly.type
_entity_poly.pdbx_seq_one_letter_code
_entity_poly.pdbx_strand_id
1 'polypeptide(L)'
;MWEFPLKHSIFSDLKLKSTIMRKLCFMTLILMGAFLSVNAQQGPLNDYLGKYVFAEGSPVAEVSLTIEDSSLVINSAMGSTPLEKKGVDSFYLAQYDALVIFKRADGKTVASISIFVQGMELVGKKEASPMALKEDEFYATLWAKQNY
;
A
#
# COMPACT_ATOMS: atom_id res chain seq x y z
N MET A 1 69.67 12.03 39.48
CA MET A 1 68.93 12.99 38.66
C MET A 1 68.34 12.20 37.49
N TRP A 2 67.09 11.68 37.65
CA TRP A 2 66.41 10.84 36.68
C TRP A 2 65.14 11.56 36.31
N GLU A 3 65.16 12.21 35.13
CA GLU A 3 63.95 12.79 34.56
C GLU A 3 63.29 11.77 33.64
N PHE A 4 62.07 11.36 33.97
CA PHE A 4 61.19 10.54 33.12
C PHE A 4 60.39 11.43 32.20
N PRO A 5 60.51 11.36 30.87
CA PRO A 5 59.60 12.01 29.94
C PRO A 5 58.49 11.04 29.53
N LEU A 6 57.52 10.79 30.36
CA LEU A 6 56.35 9.99 30.00
C LEU A 6 55.05 10.70 30.39
N LYS A 7 54.72 11.79 29.72
CA LYS A 7 53.41 12.39 29.92
C LYS A 7 52.70 12.99 28.71
N HIS A 8 53.27 12.84 27.49
CA HIS A 8 52.68 13.46 26.31
C HIS A 8 52.00 12.50 25.30
N SER A 9 52.25 11.18 25.40
CA SER A 9 51.72 10.23 24.43
C SER A 9 50.30 9.69 24.74
N ILE A 10 49.90 9.67 26.02
CA ILE A 10 48.64 9.02 26.43
C ILE A 10 47.43 9.92 26.21
N PHE A 11 47.60 11.24 26.21
CA PHE A 11 46.52 12.17 26.02
C PHE A 11 46.05 12.34 24.57
N SER A 12 46.90 12.10 23.59
CA SER A 12 46.53 12.20 22.18
C SER A 12 45.70 11.00 21.74
N ASP A 13 45.95 9.81 22.26
CA ASP A 13 45.23 8.59 21.91
C ASP A 13 43.79 8.58 22.50
N LEU A 14 43.58 9.19 23.66
CA LEU A 14 42.28 9.30 24.28
C LEU A 14 41.33 10.26 23.49
N LYS A 15 41.86 11.39 22.96
CA LYS A 15 41.08 12.30 22.14
C LYS A 15 40.70 11.73 20.78
N LEU A 16 41.63 10.96 20.16
CA LEU A 16 41.39 10.32 18.87
C LEU A 16 40.31 9.22 18.97
N LYS A 17 40.36 8.39 20.02
CA LYS A 17 39.34 7.36 20.30
C LYS A 17 37.97 7.97 20.54
N SER A 18 37.87 9.09 21.26
CA SER A 18 36.60 9.78 21.53
C SER A 18 35.96 10.35 20.26
N THR A 19 36.76 10.89 19.35
CA THR A 19 36.28 11.46 18.07
C THR A 19 35.81 10.36 17.10
N ILE A 20 36.51 9.22 17.05
CA ILE A 20 36.12 8.07 16.24
C ILE A 20 34.84 7.43 16.78
N MET A 21 34.72 7.24 18.10
CA MET A 21 33.49 6.73 18.73
C MET A 21 32.29 7.62 18.45
N ARG A 22 32.44 8.95 18.54
CA ARG A 22 31.34 9.89 18.21
C ARG A 22 30.90 9.76 16.75
N LYS A 23 31.84 9.68 15.80
CA LYS A 23 31.53 9.48 14.38
C LYS A 23 30.88 8.13 14.12
N LEU A 24 31.34 7.06 14.79
CA LEU A 24 30.74 5.73 14.69
C LEU A 24 29.29 5.73 15.21
N CYS A 25 29.02 6.37 16.37
CA CYS A 25 27.67 6.49 16.93
C CYS A 25 26.75 7.30 16.01
N PHE A 26 27.22 8.37 15.38
CA PHE A 26 26.43 9.12 14.41
C PHE A 26 26.12 8.30 13.16
N MET A 27 27.07 7.51 12.68
CA MET A 27 26.90 6.67 11.51
C MET A 27 25.92 5.52 11.76
N THR A 28 25.96 4.90 12.96
CA THR A 28 24.98 3.88 13.36
C THR A 28 23.60 4.47 13.59
N LEU A 29 23.48 5.70 14.12
CA LEU A 29 22.20 6.36 14.30
C LEU A 29 21.53 6.71 12.96
N ILE A 30 22.31 7.15 11.96
CA ILE A 30 21.81 7.42 10.60
C ILE A 30 21.38 6.12 9.92
N LEU A 31 22.14 5.04 10.08
CA LEU A 31 21.80 3.73 9.49
C LEU A 31 20.53 3.14 10.12
N MET A 32 20.33 3.32 11.42
CA MET A 32 19.14 2.87 12.14
C MET A 32 17.89 3.70 11.79
N GLY A 33 18.06 4.98 11.44
CA GLY A 33 16.98 5.85 10.96
C GLY A 33 16.47 5.48 9.57
N ALA A 34 17.28 4.88 8.70
CA ALA A 34 16.89 4.48 7.36
C ALA A 34 15.97 3.24 7.34
N PHE A 35 15.97 2.42 8.39
CA PHE A 35 15.09 1.25 8.50
C PHE A 35 13.65 1.58 8.93
N LEU A 36 13.37 2.79 9.41
CA LEU A 36 12.03 3.17 9.86
C LEU A 36 11.12 3.70 8.73
N SER A 37 11.61 3.82 7.52
CA SER A 37 10.87 4.40 6.39
C SER A 37 10.18 3.36 5.50
N VAL A 38 10.18 2.08 5.84
CA VAL A 38 9.44 1.04 5.09
C VAL A 38 8.08 0.81 5.75
N ASN A 39 7.32 1.88 5.96
CA ASN A 39 5.88 1.77 5.96
C ASN A 39 5.47 1.78 4.49
N ALA A 40 5.44 0.60 3.86
CA ALA A 40 4.70 0.40 2.64
C ALA A 40 3.31 1.01 2.89
N GLN A 41 2.94 2.03 2.15
CA GLN A 41 1.63 2.67 2.20
C GLN A 41 0.60 1.58 1.85
N GLN A 42 0.15 0.88 2.88
CA GLN A 42 -1.01 0.02 2.77
C GLN A 42 -2.19 0.97 2.67
N GLY A 43 -2.61 1.27 1.46
CA GLY A 43 -3.86 1.99 1.25
C GLY A 43 -4.97 1.31 2.06
N PRO A 44 -5.92 2.08 2.58
CA PRO A 44 -7.02 1.51 3.34
C PRO A 44 -7.74 0.48 2.47
N LEU A 45 -8.14 -0.66 3.04
CA LEU A 45 -8.87 -1.71 2.31
C LEU A 45 -10.14 -1.17 1.64
N ASN A 46 -10.67 -0.07 2.15
CA ASN A 46 -11.82 0.64 1.61
C ASN A 46 -11.64 1.10 0.14
N ASP A 47 -10.41 1.36 -0.30
CA ASP A 47 -10.14 1.78 -1.68
C ASP A 47 -10.53 0.71 -2.71
N TYR A 48 -10.44 -0.56 -2.31
CA TYR A 48 -10.72 -1.71 -3.18
C TYR A 48 -12.21 -2.06 -3.24
N LEU A 49 -13.02 -1.58 -2.29
CA LEU A 49 -14.45 -1.90 -2.20
C LEU A 49 -15.21 -1.43 -3.42
N GLY A 50 -16.21 -2.19 -3.79
CA GLY A 50 -17.12 -1.87 -4.88
C GLY A 50 -17.31 -3.02 -5.86
N LYS A 51 -18.05 -2.73 -6.90
CA LYS A 51 -18.40 -3.65 -7.97
C LYS A 51 -17.44 -3.47 -9.14
N TYR A 52 -17.01 -4.58 -9.72
CA TYR A 52 -16.15 -4.61 -10.91
C TYR A 52 -16.83 -5.44 -11.99
N VAL A 53 -16.98 -4.84 -13.16
CA VAL A 53 -17.64 -5.46 -14.32
C VAL A 53 -16.59 -5.86 -15.35
N PHE A 54 -16.64 -7.09 -15.81
CA PHE A 54 -15.74 -7.64 -16.80
C PHE A 54 -16.30 -7.51 -18.22
N ALA A 55 -15.45 -7.67 -19.23
CA ALA A 55 -15.87 -7.62 -20.61
C ALA A 55 -16.82 -8.79 -20.96
N GLU A 56 -17.65 -8.58 -21.98
CA GLU A 56 -18.51 -9.63 -22.52
C GLU A 56 -17.68 -10.85 -22.96
N GLY A 57 -18.17 -12.05 -22.65
CA GLY A 57 -17.44 -13.30 -22.92
C GLY A 57 -16.48 -13.71 -21.81
N SER A 58 -16.33 -12.93 -20.75
CA SER A 58 -15.59 -13.34 -19.55
C SER A 58 -16.35 -14.44 -18.80
N PRO A 59 -15.65 -15.45 -18.24
CA PRO A 59 -16.29 -16.51 -17.44
C PRO A 59 -17.01 -15.97 -16.19
N VAL A 60 -16.65 -14.77 -15.76
CA VAL A 60 -17.31 -14.04 -14.67
C VAL A 60 -17.73 -12.68 -15.21
N ALA A 61 -19.02 -12.36 -15.16
CA ALA A 61 -19.54 -11.09 -15.64
C ALA A 61 -19.20 -9.92 -14.68
N GLU A 62 -19.28 -10.17 -13.38
CA GLU A 62 -19.04 -9.17 -12.35
C GLU A 62 -18.53 -9.80 -11.06
N VAL A 63 -17.80 -9.03 -10.28
CA VAL A 63 -17.46 -9.34 -8.88
C VAL A 63 -17.69 -8.12 -8.00
N SER A 64 -18.02 -8.36 -6.75
CA SER A 64 -18.08 -7.32 -5.73
C SER A 64 -17.06 -7.58 -4.63
N LEU A 65 -16.43 -6.53 -4.14
CA LEU A 65 -15.45 -6.58 -3.07
C LEU A 65 -16.04 -5.98 -1.80
N THR A 66 -15.99 -6.76 -0.74
CA THR A 66 -16.46 -6.39 0.61
C THR A 66 -15.34 -6.61 1.64
N ILE A 67 -15.49 -6.06 2.83
CA ILE A 67 -14.63 -6.36 3.97
C ILE A 67 -15.43 -7.22 4.94
N GLU A 68 -14.88 -8.39 5.26
CA GLU A 68 -15.40 -9.30 6.28
C GLU A 68 -14.24 -9.68 7.21
N ASP A 69 -14.43 -9.63 8.51
CA ASP A 69 -13.43 -9.94 9.53
C ASP A 69 -12.06 -9.26 9.29
N SER A 70 -12.09 -7.98 8.87
CA SER A 70 -10.89 -7.19 8.53
C SER A 70 -10.10 -7.71 7.30
N SER A 71 -10.67 -8.62 6.53
CA SER A 71 -10.11 -9.17 5.30
C SER A 71 -10.94 -8.73 4.10
N LEU A 72 -10.27 -8.55 2.97
CA LEU A 72 -10.95 -8.27 1.71
C LEU A 72 -11.52 -9.59 1.15
N VAL A 73 -12.80 -9.59 0.82
CA VAL A 73 -13.52 -10.75 0.27
C VAL A 73 -14.03 -10.40 -1.12
N ILE A 74 -13.77 -11.29 -2.09
CA ILE A 74 -14.33 -11.21 -3.43
C ILE A 74 -15.58 -12.07 -3.51
N ASN A 75 -16.66 -11.46 -3.93
CA ASN A 75 -17.95 -12.11 -4.12
C ASN A 75 -18.27 -12.17 -5.62
N SER A 76 -18.64 -13.34 -6.12
CA SER A 76 -19.02 -13.58 -7.49
C SER A 76 -20.23 -14.54 -7.57
N ALA A 77 -20.72 -14.81 -8.76
CA ALA A 77 -21.72 -15.86 -8.96
C ALA A 77 -21.24 -17.26 -8.54
N MET A 78 -19.94 -17.45 -8.39
CA MET A 78 -19.32 -18.71 -7.96
C MET A 78 -19.17 -18.80 -6.43
N GLY A 79 -19.50 -17.76 -5.69
CA GLY A 79 -19.41 -17.69 -4.23
C GLY A 79 -18.49 -16.59 -3.74
N SER A 80 -18.24 -16.60 -2.43
CA SER A 80 -17.42 -15.63 -1.69
C SER A 80 -16.10 -16.27 -1.29
N THR A 81 -14.99 -15.59 -1.54
CA THR A 81 -13.65 -16.09 -1.20
C THR A 81 -12.79 -14.97 -0.62
N PRO A 82 -12.09 -15.19 0.50
CA PRO A 82 -11.18 -14.21 1.06
C PRO A 82 -9.96 -14.04 0.19
N LEU A 83 -9.45 -12.80 0.12
CA LEU A 83 -8.25 -12.42 -0.60
C LEU A 83 -7.07 -12.30 0.38
N GLU A 84 -6.01 -13.03 0.13
CA GLU A 84 -4.76 -12.93 0.88
C GLU A 84 -3.90 -11.81 0.31
N LYS A 85 -3.52 -10.86 1.14
CA LYS A 85 -2.66 -9.75 0.70
C LYS A 85 -1.23 -10.24 0.46
N LYS A 86 -0.70 -10.01 -0.73
CA LYS A 86 0.69 -10.35 -1.12
C LYS A 86 1.58 -9.12 -1.32
N GLY A 87 0.98 -7.96 -1.61
CA GLY A 87 1.72 -6.71 -1.84
C GLY A 87 0.83 -5.46 -1.72
N VAL A 88 1.36 -4.37 -2.25
CA VAL A 88 0.62 -3.12 -2.38
C VAL A 88 -0.54 -3.29 -3.31
N ASP A 89 -1.40 -3.29 -3.68
CA ASP A 89 -2.45 -3.54 -4.72
C ASP A 89 -2.44 -4.97 -5.29
N SER A 90 -1.76 -5.93 -4.62
CA SER A 90 -1.67 -7.32 -5.08
C SER A 90 -2.20 -8.28 -4.02
N PHE A 91 -3.09 -9.17 -4.44
CA PHE A 91 -3.75 -10.15 -3.58
C PHE A 91 -3.74 -11.53 -4.25
N TYR A 92 -3.91 -12.56 -3.47
CA TYR A 92 -3.96 -13.94 -3.92
C TYR A 92 -5.30 -14.57 -3.54
N LEU A 93 -5.90 -15.26 -4.49
CA LEU A 93 -7.15 -15.96 -4.35
C LEU A 93 -6.87 -17.46 -4.29
N ALA A 94 -6.64 -17.99 -3.09
CA ALA A 94 -6.15 -19.34 -2.86
C ALA A 94 -7.06 -20.42 -3.46
N GLN A 95 -8.36 -20.23 -3.43
CA GLN A 95 -9.33 -21.21 -3.93
C GLN A 95 -9.18 -21.49 -5.44
N TYR A 96 -8.70 -20.52 -6.22
CA TYR A 96 -8.59 -20.61 -7.67
C TYR A 96 -7.15 -20.55 -8.18
N ASP A 97 -6.16 -20.51 -7.26
CA ASP A 97 -4.75 -20.28 -7.59
C ASP A 97 -4.59 -19.06 -8.51
N ALA A 98 -5.23 -17.94 -8.11
CA ALA A 98 -5.30 -16.76 -8.93
C ALA A 98 -4.62 -15.55 -8.26
N LEU A 99 -3.89 -14.79 -9.07
CA LEU A 99 -3.32 -13.51 -8.65
C LEU A 99 -4.27 -12.37 -9.03
N VAL A 100 -4.60 -11.53 -8.07
CA VAL A 100 -5.48 -10.39 -8.22
C VAL A 100 -4.66 -9.11 -8.06
N ILE A 101 -4.67 -8.26 -9.08
CA ILE A 101 -3.94 -6.99 -9.10
C ILE A 101 -4.93 -5.85 -9.32
N PHE A 102 -4.89 -4.86 -8.45
CA PHE A 102 -5.67 -3.64 -8.62
C PHE A 102 -4.83 -2.56 -9.30
N LYS A 103 -5.41 -1.90 -10.29
CA LYS A 103 -4.78 -0.79 -11.00
C LYS A 103 -5.45 0.53 -10.59
N ARG A 104 -4.63 1.50 -10.21
CA ARG A 104 -5.08 2.83 -9.79
C ARG A 104 -5.08 3.80 -10.96
N ALA A 105 -6.11 4.63 -11.05
CA ALA A 105 -6.09 5.84 -11.87
C ALA A 105 -5.33 6.92 -11.07
N ASP A 106 -4.42 7.63 -11.74
CA ASP A 106 -3.64 8.74 -11.16
C ASP A 106 -2.91 8.39 -9.83
N GLY A 107 -2.60 7.09 -9.63
CA GLY A 107 -1.92 6.59 -8.43
C GLY A 107 -2.72 6.68 -7.12
N LYS A 108 -3.97 7.12 -7.16
CA LYS A 108 -4.80 7.33 -5.97
C LYS A 108 -5.98 6.36 -5.90
N THR A 109 -6.89 6.44 -6.84
CA THR A 109 -8.17 5.71 -6.81
C THR A 109 -8.07 4.41 -7.60
N VAL A 110 -8.53 3.31 -7.03
CA VAL A 110 -8.62 2.02 -7.73
C VAL A 110 -9.65 2.12 -8.84
N ALA A 111 -9.24 1.91 -10.09
CA ALA A 111 -10.08 2.03 -11.27
C ALA A 111 -10.42 0.68 -11.93
N SER A 112 -9.53 -0.31 -11.79
CA SER A 112 -9.73 -1.62 -12.40
C SER A 112 -9.06 -2.73 -11.61
N ILE A 113 -9.48 -3.95 -11.91
CA ILE A 113 -8.96 -5.20 -11.34
C ILE A 113 -8.48 -6.08 -12.49
N SER A 114 -7.33 -6.73 -12.35
CA SER A 114 -6.85 -7.80 -13.24
C SER A 114 -6.72 -9.07 -12.42
N ILE A 115 -7.38 -10.13 -12.86
CA ILE A 115 -7.33 -11.45 -12.23
C ILE A 115 -6.63 -12.41 -13.19
N PHE A 116 -5.49 -12.93 -12.74
CA PHE A 116 -4.71 -13.92 -13.48
C PHE A 116 -5.03 -15.30 -12.95
N VAL A 117 -5.70 -16.11 -13.73
CA VAL A 117 -6.12 -17.46 -13.37
C VAL A 117 -5.89 -18.41 -14.54
N GLN A 118 -5.24 -19.54 -14.29
CA GLN A 118 -5.01 -20.60 -15.30
C GLN A 118 -4.43 -20.08 -16.64
N GLY A 119 -3.54 -19.07 -16.59
CA GLY A 119 -2.93 -18.47 -17.78
C GLY A 119 -3.80 -17.46 -18.52
N MET A 120 -4.99 -17.14 -18.02
CA MET A 120 -5.87 -16.10 -18.54
C MET A 120 -5.81 -14.84 -17.68
N GLU A 121 -5.89 -13.68 -18.31
CA GLU A 121 -6.09 -12.40 -17.64
C GLU A 121 -7.53 -11.92 -17.81
N LEU A 122 -8.25 -11.76 -16.72
CA LEU A 122 -9.59 -11.18 -16.69
C LEU A 122 -9.50 -9.75 -16.21
N VAL A 123 -9.87 -8.78 -17.03
CA VAL A 123 -9.82 -7.35 -16.66
C VAL A 123 -11.22 -6.83 -16.41
N GLY A 124 -11.45 -6.38 -15.17
CA GLY A 124 -12.70 -5.75 -14.74
C GLY A 124 -12.51 -4.26 -14.48
N LYS A 125 -13.48 -3.45 -14.88
CA LYS A 125 -13.53 -2.02 -14.55
C LYS A 125 -14.38 -1.81 -13.30
N LYS A 126 -13.92 -0.96 -12.41
CA LYS A 126 -14.69 -0.56 -11.22
C LYS A 126 -15.89 0.26 -11.67
N GLU A 127 -17.08 -0.16 -11.26
CA GLU A 127 -18.29 0.61 -11.48
C GLU A 127 -18.29 1.82 -10.54
N ALA A 128 -18.63 2.99 -11.07
CA ALA A 128 -18.75 4.19 -10.23
C ALA A 128 -19.83 3.94 -9.16
N SER A 129 -19.46 4.14 -7.90
CA SER A 129 -20.41 3.97 -6.81
C SER A 129 -21.59 4.95 -6.99
N PRO A 130 -22.84 4.50 -6.90
CA PRO A 130 -23.99 5.38 -6.98
C PRO A 130 -23.98 6.51 -5.92
N MET A 131 -23.21 6.32 -4.85
CA MET A 131 -23.02 7.31 -3.79
C MET A 131 -22.12 8.48 -4.22
N ALA A 132 -21.11 8.24 -5.05
CA ALA A 132 -20.26 9.31 -5.59
C ALA A 132 -21.03 10.20 -6.58
N LEU A 133 -21.89 9.60 -7.40
CA LEU A 133 -22.75 10.35 -8.33
C LEU A 133 -23.81 11.19 -7.60
N LYS A 134 -24.29 10.73 -6.43
CA LYS A 134 -25.26 11.49 -5.62
C LYS A 134 -24.63 12.66 -4.86
N GLU A 135 -23.35 12.55 -4.47
CA GLU A 135 -22.67 13.68 -3.82
C GLU A 135 -22.44 14.82 -4.79
N ASP A 136 -21.97 14.55 -6.00
CA ASP A 136 -21.75 15.57 -7.02
C ASP A 136 -23.06 16.25 -7.45
N GLU A 137 -24.13 15.49 -7.59
CA GLU A 137 -25.46 16.01 -7.93
C GLU A 137 -26.09 16.78 -6.75
N PHE A 138 -25.85 16.32 -5.52
CA PHE A 138 -26.31 17.00 -4.31
C PHE A 138 -25.62 18.37 -4.13
N TYR A 139 -24.31 18.44 -4.28
CA TYR A 139 -23.58 19.70 -4.21
C TYR A 139 -23.96 20.64 -5.37
N ALA A 140 -24.13 20.13 -6.58
CA ALA A 140 -24.57 20.93 -7.72
C ALA A 140 -25.95 21.58 -7.49
N THR A 141 -26.87 20.86 -6.87
CA THR A 141 -28.21 21.39 -6.53
C THR A 141 -28.16 22.41 -5.37
N LEU A 142 -27.27 22.25 -4.41
CA LEU A 142 -27.07 23.23 -3.34
C LEU A 142 -26.50 24.54 -3.87
N TRP A 143 -25.49 24.49 -4.76
CA TRP A 143 -24.92 25.69 -5.38
C TRP A 143 -25.90 26.42 -6.31
N ALA A 144 -26.76 25.67 -7.01
CA ALA A 144 -27.80 26.27 -7.86
C ALA A 144 -28.88 27.05 -7.04
N LYS A 145 -29.17 26.61 -5.81
CA LYS A 145 -30.13 27.29 -4.92
C LYS A 145 -29.60 28.54 -4.22
N GLN A 146 -28.29 28.70 -4.14
CA GLN A 146 -27.65 29.81 -3.42
C GLN A 146 -27.45 31.06 -4.28
N ASN A 147 -27.69 30.96 -5.59
CA ASN A 147 -27.51 32.03 -6.58
C ASN A 147 -28.83 32.58 -7.17
N TYR A 148 -29.97 32.38 -6.44
CA TYR A 148 -31.26 33.03 -6.77
C TYR A 148 -31.74 33.90 -5.64
#